data_e688fc8cc74283f6813fa2aa0ccb8c1f
#
_entry.id   e688fc8cc74283f6813fa2aa0ccb8c1f
#
_cell.length_a   1.000
_cell.length_b   1.000
_cell.length_c   1.000
_cell.angle_alpha   90.00
_cell.angle_beta   90.00
_cell.angle_gamma   90.00
#
_symmetry.space_group_name_H-M   'P 1'
#
loop_
_entity.id
_entity.type
_entity.pdbx_description
1 polymer ?
#
loop_
_entity_poly.entity_id
_entity_poly.type
_entity_poly.pdbx_seq_one_letter_code
_entity_poly.pdbx_strand_id
1 'polypeptide(L)'
;KMLKIYKKNKIDYLSNNRNFNELNDKYFYPDGFDIEIFSIKSLKIAKNKSNSRYYKQHVTTFIRQSKNFKKKYIKYTKSYRDIKLSIDEKKNLNDVKKIYKYFSPNIYFSLEDIVKKGLIEKIFKKKLYNAQNLNNKIKNGLVLWSRAKEIIPGGNMLISKNPDRYLPNFWPTYFRSAKGCKIEDLDNNKYTDISTMGVGTNILGYGNSKVDQAVKKTVMQGNISTLNCPEEVLLAEKLVELHPWFQMVRFARTGGEANSLAIRIARAASGKDNVAICGYHGWHDWYLSTNLNYSKRNNLNSHLMKNLNIEGVPKKLKNTVFSFNYGDFETLKKLVNKKNIGVIKMEVCRNTEPNIKFLKNVRNLANRKNIVLIFDECTTGFRESFGGLHKKIKIIPDMAVFGKALGNGYAITAVIGKKEIMESVNKSFISSTFWTERIGPVAALKTLQVMN
;
A
#
# COMPACT_ATOMS: atom_id res chain seq x y z
N LYS A 1 11.24 16.45 39.66
CA LYS A 1 10.30 15.37 40.08
C LYS A 1 10.61 14.05 39.35
N MET A 2 10.68 14.01 38.04
CA MET A 2 10.99 12.77 37.27
C MET A 2 12.32 12.13 37.65
N LEU A 3 13.40 12.91 37.79
CA LEU A 3 14.70 12.38 38.17
C LEU A 3 14.69 11.71 39.55
N LYS A 4 13.95 12.26 40.53
CA LYS A 4 13.74 11.63 41.85
C LYS A 4 13.00 10.28 41.70
N ILE A 5 11.97 10.21 40.87
CA ILE A 5 11.23 8.97 40.58
C ILE A 5 12.14 7.94 39.91
N TYR A 6 12.95 8.36 38.93
CA TYR A 6 13.89 7.49 38.24
C TYR A 6 14.88 6.84 39.19
N LYS A 7 15.56 7.66 40.02
CA LYS A 7 16.55 7.18 41.01
C LYS A 7 15.90 6.24 42.05
N LYS A 8 14.70 6.58 42.58
CA LYS A 8 14.03 5.79 43.60
C LYS A 8 13.58 4.40 43.14
N ASN A 9 13.17 4.23 41.87
CA ASN A 9 12.51 3.02 41.41
C ASN A 9 13.44 2.00 40.70
N LYS A 10 14.76 2.25 40.62
CA LYS A 10 15.74 1.37 39.95
C LYS A 10 15.23 0.87 38.57
N ILE A 11 14.82 1.79 37.71
CA ILE A 11 14.28 1.53 36.38
C ILE A 11 15.31 1.90 35.31
N ASP A 12 15.21 1.26 34.13
CA ASP A 12 16.14 1.49 33.01
C ASP A 12 15.73 2.67 32.15
N TYR A 13 14.40 2.98 32.15
CA TYR A 13 13.82 4.03 31.33
C TYR A 13 12.57 4.63 32.00
N LEU A 14 12.54 5.96 32.07
CA LEU A 14 11.38 6.73 32.53
C LEU A 14 10.99 7.76 31.49
N SER A 15 9.72 7.85 31.16
CA SER A 15 9.22 8.89 30.25
C SER A 15 7.87 9.41 30.72
N ASN A 16 7.54 10.65 30.33
CA ASN A 16 6.19 11.20 30.35
C ASN A 16 5.53 11.14 28.95
N ASN A 17 6.22 10.58 27.97
CA ASN A 17 5.70 10.32 26.66
C ASN A 17 4.84 9.04 26.66
N ARG A 18 4.08 8.81 25.58
CA ARG A 18 3.21 7.64 25.39
C ARG A 18 3.90 6.32 25.66
N ASN A 19 3.25 5.45 26.42
CA ASN A 19 3.46 4.03 26.29
C ASN A 19 2.73 3.53 25.03
N PHE A 20 3.47 3.07 24.00
CA PHE A 20 2.87 2.54 22.78
C PHE A 20 1.96 1.32 23.00
N ASN A 21 2.08 0.66 24.14
CA ASN A 21 1.32 -0.54 24.49
C ASN A 21 0.02 -0.22 25.28
N GLU A 22 -0.20 1.04 25.71
CA GLU A 22 -1.39 1.44 26.48
C GLU A 22 -2.25 2.39 25.65
N LEU A 23 -3.03 1.84 24.74
CA LEU A 23 -3.89 2.58 23.82
C LEU A 23 -5.13 3.22 24.50
N ASN A 24 -5.50 2.77 25.68
CA ASN A 24 -6.65 3.27 26.45
C ASN A 24 -6.28 4.37 27.46
N ASP A 25 -5.06 4.88 27.42
CA ASP A 25 -4.62 5.89 28.36
C ASP A 25 -5.26 7.25 28.04
N LYS A 26 -5.97 7.82 29.01
CA LYS A 26 -6.71 9.08 28.90
C LYS A 26 -5.89 10.31 29.30
N TYR A 27 -4.65 10.14 29.76
CA TYR A 27 -3.90 11.18 30.46
C TYR A 27 -2.53 11.41 29.82
N PHE A 28 -2.44 12.38 28.89
CA PHE A 28 -1.22 12.66 28.13
C PHE A 28 -0.72 14.09 28.31
N TYR A 29 0.59 14.23 28.34
CA TYR A 29 1.26 15.51 28.17
C TYR A 29 1.09 16.00 26.72
N PRO A 30 1.09 17.34 26.48
CA PRO A 30 1.14 17.85 25.11
C PRO A 30 2.49 17.52 24.45
N ASP A 31 2.46 17.31 23.14
CA ASP A 31 3.66 17.14 22.32
C ASP A 31 4.58 18.38 22.45
N GLY A 32 5.87 18.18 22.67
CA GLY A 32 6.85 19.23 22.98
C GLY A 32 7.19 19.36 24.46
N PHE A 33 6.49 18.64 25.34
CA PHE A 33 6.86 18.50 26.76
C PHE A 33 7.39 17.09 27.08
N ASP A 34 7.84 16.38 26.07
CA ASP A 34 8.36 15.03 26.20
C ASP A 34 9.72 15.01 26.95
N ILE A 35 9.78 14.22 28.00
CA ILE A 35 10.99 13.99 28.79
C ILE A 35 11.27 12.51 28.84
N GLU A 36 12.47 12.11 28.50
CA GLU A 36 12.96 10.75 28.61
C GLU A 36 14.21 10.71 29.50
N ILE A 37 14.25 9.80 30.47
CA ILE A 37 15.37 9.59 31.38
C ILE A 37 15.78 8.13 31.30
N PHE A 38 17.03 7.86 30.97
CA PHE A 38 17.61 6.52 30.90
C PHE A 38 19.11 6.55 31.23
N SER A 39 19.66 5.39 31.57
CA SER A 39 21.08 5.30 31.88
C SER A 39 21.95 5.17 30.63
N ILE A 40 23.24 5.58 30.74
CA ILE A 40 24.23 5.31 29.68
C ILE A 40 24.37 3.80 29.45
N LYS A 41 24.21 2.97 30.50
CA LYS A 41 24.22 1.52 30.39
C LYS A 41 23.06 1.02 29.49
N SER A 42 21.84 1.52 29.69
CA SER A 42 20.68 1.17 28.86
C SER A 42 20.89 1.59 27.40
N LEU A 43 21.49 2.75 27.16
CA LEU A 43 21.82 3.22 25.81
C LEU A 43 22.88 2.36 25.12
N LYS A 44 23.95 1.96 25.85
CA LYS A 44 24.97 1.06 25.32
C LYS A 44 24.40 -0.32 24.96
N ILE A 45 23.51 -0.87 25.81
CA ILE A 45 22.82 -2.13 25.51
C ILE A 45 21.94 -1.99 24.26
N ALA A 46 21.20 -0.90 24.16
CA ALA A 46 20.35 -0.63 23.00
C ALA A 46 21.19 -0.51 21.71
N LYS A 47 22.31 0.20 21.74
CA LYS A 47 23.25 0.33 20.61
C LYS A 47 23.76 -1.04 20.15
N ASN A 48 24.19 -1.89 21.08
CA ASN A 48 24.80 -3.18 20.76
C ASN A 48 23.80 -4.23 20.28
N LYS A 49 22.54 -4.19 20.80
CA LYS A 49 21.49 -5.14 20.45
C LYS A 49 20.63 -4.71 19.26
N SER A 50 20.71 -3.44 18.81
CA SER A 50 19.93 -2.94 17.70
C SER A 50 20.74 -2.96 16.39
N ASN A 51 20.38 -3.86 15.48
CA ASN A 51 21.01 -3.93 14.14
C ASN A 51 20.28 -3.10 13.08
N SER A 52 19.12 -2.53 13.41
CA SER A 52 18.29 -1.76 12.48
C SER A 52 18.71 -0.29 12.42
N ARG A 53 18.79 0.27 11.19
CA ARG A 53 19.01 1.71 10.96
C ARG A 53 17.92 2.55 11.63
N TYR A 54 16.69 2.07 11.69
CA TYR A 54 15.57 2.72 12.37
C TYR A 54 15.86 2.98 13.85
N TYR A 55 16.35 1.98 14.60
CA TYR A 55 16.71 2.14 16.01
C TYR A 55 17.94 3.04 16.23
N LYS A 56 18.84 3.10 15.26
CA LYS A 56 19.99 4.02 15.32
C LYS A 56 19.60 5.48 15.09
N GLN A 57 18.55 5.70 14.30
CA GLN A 57 18.00 7.03 14.02
C GLN A 57 17.10 7.54 15.15
N HIS A 58 16.36 6.62 15.81
CA HIS A 58 15.44 6.92 16.91
C HIS A 58 15.96 6.36 18.22
N VAL A 59 16.79 7.17 18.90
CA VAL A 59 17.70 6.81 20.01
C VAL A 59 17.07 5.89 21.07
N THR A 60 15.85 6.14 21.49
CA THR A 60 15.20 5.44 22.61
C THR A 60 14.18 4.40 22.18
N THR A 61 13.86 4.31 20.89
CA THR A 61 12.80 3.41 20.39
C THR A 61 13.08 1.94 20.70
N PHE A 62 14.33 1.49 20.61
CA PHE A 62 14.69 0.13 20.99
C PHE A 62 14.44 -0.14 22.48
N ILE A 63 14.80 0.81 23.37
CA ILE A 63 14.57 0.69 24.82
C ILE A 63 13.06 0.61 25.09
N ARG A 64 12.26 1.46 24.42
CA ARG A 64 10.81 1.53 24.58
C ARG A 64 10.08 0.26 24.13
N GLN A 65 10.52 -0.37 23.05
CA GLN A 65 9.88 -1.58 22.50
C GLN A 65 10.39 -2.89 23.10
N SER A 66 11.64 -2.95 23.53
CA SER A 66 12.23 -4.18 24.06
C SER A 66 11.69 -4.54 25.46
N LYS A 67 11.38 -5.81 25.66
CA LYS A 67 10.99 -6.36 26.99
C LYS A 67 12.15 -6.43 27.99
N ASN A 68 13.38 -6.26 27.54
CA ASN A 68 14.59 -6.39 28.36
C ASN A 68 14.88 -5.20 29.28
N PHE A 69 14.08 -4.14 29.21
CA PHE A 69 14.26 -2.94 30.03
C PHE A 69 13.08 -2.72 30.97
N LYS A 70 13.39 -2.38 32.22
CA LYS A 70 12.42 -2.01 33.22
C LYS A 70 11.98 -0.55 32.98
N LYS A 71 10.74 -0.35 32.57
CA LYS A 71 10.21 0.93 32.10
C LYS A 71 9.11 1.45 33.03
N LYS A 72 9.03 2.77 33.17
CA LYS A 72 7.93 3.45 33.83
C LYS A 72 7.52 4.68 33.06
N TYR A 73 6.20 4.90 32.94
CA TYR A 73 5.63 6.07 32.27
C TYR A 73 4.87 6.92 33.29
N ILE A 74 4.99 8.24 33.17
CA ILE A 74 4.31 9.19 34.04
C ILE A 74 3.15 9.78 33.25
N LYS A 75 1.95 9.68 33.81
CA LYS A 75 0.72 10.21 33.23
C LYS A 75 0.48 11.62 33.75
N TYR A 76 -0.16 12.44 32.91
CA TYR A 76 -0.65 13.74 33.33
C TYR A 76 -2.07 13.62 33.90
N THR A 77 -2.57 14.68 34.55
CA THR A 77 -3.91 14.68 35.18
C THR A 77 -5.06 14.89 34.18
N LYS A 78 -4.77 15.43 33.00
CA LYS A 78 -5.68 15.64 31.86
C LYS A 78 -5.06 15.17 30.56
N SER A 79 -5.87 14.94 29.54
CA SER A 79 -5.35 14.60 28.20
C SER A 79 -5.14 15.87 27.38
N TYR A 80 -3.89 16.09 27.01
CA TYR A 80 -3.49 17.12 26.02
C TYR A 80 -2.89 16.48 24.77
N ARG A 81 -3.34 15.28 24.43
CA ARG A 81 -2.83 14.45 23.34
C ARG A 81 -2.75 15.19 21.99
N ASP A 82 -3.75 16.02 21.72
CA ASP A 82 -3.90 16.70 20.42
C ASP A 82 -3.31 18.11 20.42
N ILE A 83 -2.64 18.49 21.52
CA ILE A 83 -1.96 19.77 21.66
C ILE A 83 -0.50 19.61 21.28
N LYS A 84 -0.08 20.31 20.24
CA LYS A 84 1.29 20.33 19.73
C LYS A 84 1.97 21.65 20.10
N LEU A 85 2.93 21.57 21.02
CA LEU A 85 3.75 22.68 21.47
C LEU A 85 5.22 22.54 20.95
N SER A 86 5.54 21.46 20.24
CA SER A 86 6.75 21.38 19.43
C SER A 86 6.62 22.27 18.17
N ILE A 87 7.74 22.87 17.75
CA ILE A 87 7.76 23.81 16.61
C ILE A 87 8.32 23.08 15.37
N ASP A 88 7.45 22.39 14.63
CA ASP A 88 7.81 21.73 13.37
C ASP A 88 7.32 22.51 12.14
N GLU A 89 6.30 23.38 12.33
CA GLU A 89 5.67 24.17 11.28
C GLU A 89 5.46 25.63 11.72
N LYS A 90 5.36 26.55 10.77
CA LYS A 90 5.08 27.98 11.00
C LYS A 90 3.84 28.24 11.87
N LYS A 91 2.83 27.39 11.75
CA LYS A 91 1.60 27.45 12.56
C LYS A 91 1.88 27.14 14.04
N ASN A 92 2.71 26.14 14.32
CA ASN A 92 3.08 25.80 15.69
C ASN A 92 3.87 26.93 16.35
N LEU A 93 4.77 27.57 15.60
CA LEU A 93 5.52 28.73 16.07
C LEU A 93 4.56 29.87 16.52
N ASN A 94 3.50 30.15 15.77
CA ASN A 94 2.55 31.19 16.11
C ASN A 94 1.77 30.88 17.39
N ASP A 95 1.40 29.62 17.60
CA ASP A 95 0.71 29.19 18.82
C ASP A 95 1.64 29.28 20.04
N VAL A 96 2.90 28.85 19.91
CA VAL A 96 3.92 28.96 20.96
C VAL A 96 4.25 30.43 21.26
N LYS A 97 4.39 31.30 20.24
CA LYS A 97 4.61 32.74 20.44
C LYS A 97 3.52 33.39 21.28
N LYS A 98 2.25 32.99 21.16
CA LYS A 98 1.16 33.52 22.02
C LYS A 98 1.37 33.18 23.47
N ILE A 99 1.85 31.97 23.79
CA ILE A 99 2.17 31.54 25.16
C ILE A 99 3.33 32.39 25.70
N TYR A 100 4.44 32.48 24.97
CA TYR A 100 5.58 33.29 25.38
C TYR A 100 5.23 34.77 25.57
N LYS A 101 4.43 35.35 24.68
CA LYS A 101 3.96 36.74 24.82
C LYS A 101 3.15 36.96 26.12
N TYR A 102 2.40 35.96 26.54
CA TYR A 102 1.61 36.02 27.78
C TYR A 102 2.49 36.08 29.05
N PHE A 103 3.60 35.31 29.04
CA PHE A 103 4.51 35.26 30.20
C PHE A 103 5.63 36.31 30.14
N SER A 104 5.79 37.01 29.03
CA SER A 104 6.84 38.04 28.91
C SER A 104 6.79 39.09 30.03
N PRO A 105 7.92 39.49 30.58
CA PRO A 105 9.32 39.15 30.21
C PRO A 105 9.84 37.84 30.80
N ASN A 106 9.05 37.11 31.61
CA ASN A 106 9.50 35.85 32.18
C ASN A 106 9.43 34.74 31.10
N ILE A 107 10.58 34.15 30.79
CA ILE A 107 10.72 33.04 29.84
C ILE A 107 10.77 31.67 30.52
N TYR A 108 10.78 31.63 31.86
CA TYR A 108 10.81 30.39 32.65
C TYR A 108 9.42 30.13 33.23
N PHE A 109 8.65 29.29 32.57
CA PHE A 109 7.32 28.85 33.00
C PHE A 109 7.16 27.35 32.75
N SER A 110 6.39 26.70 33.59
CA SER A 110 6.09 25.26 33.52
C SER A 110 4.81 24.99 32.71
N LEU A 111 4.58 23.71 32.38
CA LEU A 111 3.28 23.29 31.82
C LEU A 111 2.14 23.60 32.78
N GLU A 112 2.36 23.39 34.08
CA GLU A 112 1.40 23.74 35.13
C GLU A 112 1.02 25.21 35.14
N ASP A 113 1.95 26.12 34.87
CA ASP A 113 1.66 27.57 34.75
C ASP A 113 0.80 27.86 33.53
N ILE A 114 1.10 27.25 32.39
CA ILE A 114 0.31 27.39 31.16
C ILE A 114 -1.13 26.89 31.41
N VAL A 115 -1.28 25.73 32.07
CA VAL A 115 -2.57 25.12 32.37
C VAL A 115 -3.36 25.95 33.38
N LYS A 116 -2.75 26.41 34.50
CA LYS A 116 -3.38 27.27 35.53
C LYS A 116 -3.91 28.57 34.94
N LYS A 117 -3.25 29.12 33.94
CA LYS A 117 -3.68 30.33 33.24
C LYS A 117 -4.71 30.08 32.13
N GLY A 118 -5.15 28.83 31.94
CA GLY A 118 -6.12 28.46 30.90
C GLY A 118 -5.68 28.74 29.48
N LEU A 119 -4.35 28.85 29.22
CA LEU A 119 -3.84 29.23 27.93
C LEU A 119 -3.97 28.10 26.90
N ILE A 120 -3.93 26.84 27.32
CA ILE A 120 -4.18 25.71 26.44
C ILE A 120 -5.60 25.78 25.88
N GLU A 121 -6.57 25.91 26.74
CA GLU A 121 -7.98 26.02 26.38
C GLU A 121 -8.24 27.28 25.53
N LYS A 122 -7.64 28.41 25.87
CA LYS A 122 -7.80 29.65 25.12
C LYS A 122 -7.22 29.62 23.72
N ILE A 123 -6.02 29.05 23.55
CA ILE A 123 -5.30 29.02 22.27
C ILE A 123 -5.76 27.85 21.39
N PHE A 124 -6.09 26.72 21.99
CA PHE A 124 -6.38 25.46 21.30
C PHE A 124 -7.84 25.00 21.43
N LYS A 125 -8.75 25.78 22.03
CA LYS A 125 -10.16 25.44 22.27
C LYS A 125 -10.84 24.81 21.05
N LYS A 126 -10.67 25.39 19.87
CA LYS A 126 -11.26 24.89 18.61
C LYS A 126 -10.66 23.54 18.20
N LYS A 127 -9.36 23.32 18.42
CA LYS A 127 -8.67 22.04 18.12
C LYS A 127 -9.14 20.95 19.10
N LEU A 128 -9.19 21.23 20.39
CA LEU A 128 -9.65 20.28 21.43
C LEU A 128 -11.09 19.84 21.18
N TYR A 129 -11.97 20.77 20.90
CA TYR A 129 -13.38 20.49 20.61
C TYR A 129 -13.55 19.64 19.35
N ASN A 130 -12.86 20.00 18.26
CA ASN A 130 -12.95 19.26 17.01
C ASN A 130 -12.34 17.85 17.13
N ALA A 131 -11.21 17.70 17.82
CA ALA A 131 -10.55 16.42 18.00
C ALA A 131 -11.38 15.45 18.84
N GLN A 132 -11.93 15.91 19.96
CA GLN A 132 -12.80 15.09 20.82
C GLN A 132 -14.07 14.66 20.09
N ASN A 133 -14.73 15.57 19.39
CA ASN A 133 -15.92 15.24 18.61
C ASN A 133 -15.63 14.27 17.47
N LEU A 134 -14.52 14.43 16.76
CA LEU A 134 -14.16 13.54 15.67
C LEU A 134 -13.80 12.14 16.17
N ASN A 135 -13.03 12.02 17.27
CA ASN A 135 -12.72 10.73 17.88
C ASN A 135 -13.98 10.01 18.39
N ASN A 136 -14.93 10.72 18.96
CA ASN A 136 -16.20 10.14 19.40
C ASN A 136 -17.03 9.65 18.20
N LYS A 137 -16.95 10.33 17.06
CA LYS A 137 -17.64 9.94 15.81
C LYS A 137 -17.13 8.64 15.18
N ILE A 138 -15.86 8.27 15.38
CA ILE A 138 -15.25 7.09 14.75
C ILE A 138 -14.71 6.09 15.77
N LYS A 139 -15.27 6.06 16.96
CA LYS A 139 -14.78 5.31 18.13
C LYS A 139 -14.65 3.81 17.88
N ASN A 140 -15.70 3.18 17.31
CA ASN A 140 -15.72 1.73 17.07
C ASN A 140 -14.64 1.30 16.06
N GLY A 141 -14.45 2.10 15.02
CA GLY A 141 -13.39 1.88 14.05
C GLY A 141 -11.99 1.95 14.69
N LEU A 142 -11.73 2.92 15.57
CA LEU A 142 -10.43 3.06 16.25
C LEU A 142 -10.18 1.93 17.27
N VAL A 143 -11.20 1.48 18.00
CA VAL A 143 -11.08 0.34 18.91
C VAL A 143 -10.73 -0.93 18.15
N LEU A 144 -11.42 -1.18 17.04
CA LEU A 144 -11.13 -2.36 16.19
C LEU A 144 -9.73 -2.27 15.56
N TRP A 145 -9.28 -1.08 15.14
CA TRP A 145 -7.93 -0.86 14.61
C TRP A 145 -6.84 -1.16 15.64
N SER A 146 -7.07 -0.78 16.88
CA SER A 146 -6.13 -1.11 17.97
C SER A 146 -5.98 -2.62 18.15
N ARG A 147 -7.10 -3.34 18.19
CA ARG A 147 -7.10 -4.81 18.28
C ARG A 147 -6.44 -5.45 17.04
N ALA A 148 -6.73 -4.94 15.85
CA ALA A 148 -6.13 -5.45 14.62
C ALA A 148 -4.59 -5.37 14.67
N LYS A 149 -4.02 -4.29 15.18
CA LYS A 149 -2.56 -4.15 15.31
C LYS A 149 -1.91 -5.13 16.27
N GLU A 150 -2.66 -5.73 17.18
CA GLU A 150 -2.16 -6.75 18.11
C GLU A 150 -2.09 -8.14 17.49
N ILE A 151 -3.00 -8.47 16.57
CA ILE A 151 -3.17 -9.82 16.03
C ILE A 151 -2.85 -9.93 14.52
N ILE A 152 -2.83 -8.81 13.81
CA ILE A 152 -2.49 -8.74 12.40
C ILE A 152 -1.22 -7.91 12.24
N PRO A 153 -0.10 -8.48 11.78
CA PRO A 153 1.12 -7.72 11.52
C PRO A 153 0.84 -6.53 10.57
N GLY A 154 1.12 -5.31 11.05
CA GLY A 154 0.79 -4.07 10.32
C GLY A 154 -0.67 -3.63 10.40
N GLY A 155 -1.54 -4.36 11.09
CA GLY A 155 -2.94 -4.05 11.35
C GLY A 155 -3.89 -4.32 10.18
N ASN A 156 -3.40 -4.44 8.95
CA ASN A 156 -4.19 -4.75 7.76
C ASN A 156 -3.33 -5.40 6.67
N MET A 157 -4.00 -5.89 5.60
CA MET A 157 -3.36 -6.60 4.50
C MET A 157 -2.85 -5.68 3.38
N LEU A 158 -3.23 -4.40 3.35
CA LEU A 158 -2.93 -3.50 2.24
C LEU A 158 -2.45 -2.13 2.75
N ILE A 159 -1.22 -1.77 2.41
CA ILE A 159 -0.60 -0.49 2.82
C ILE A 159 -1.48 0.72 2.45
N SER A 160 -2.13 0.69 1.28
CA SER A 160 -3.03 1.77 0.82
C SER A 160 -4.34 1.89 1.61
N LYS A 161 -4.63 0.96 2.53
CA LYS A 161 -5.77 1.04 3.46
C LYS A 161 -5.34 1.28 4.91
N ASN A 162 -4.04 1.50 5.16
CA ASN A 162 -3.56 1.78 6.50
C ASN A 162 -3.96 3.21 6.92
N PRO A 163 -4.85 3.38 7.94
CA PRO A 163 -5.37 4.68 8.35
C PRO A 163 -4.29 5.59 8.92
N ASP A 164 -3.23 5.03 9.52
CA ASP A 164 -2.13 5.81 10.11
C ASP A 164 -1.30 6.55 9.04
N ARG A 165 -1.48 6.23 7.75
CA ARG A 165 -0.83 6.93 6.62
C ARG A 165 -1.58 8.17 6.15
N TYR A 166 -2.86 8.31 6.49
CA TYR A 166 -3.71 9.42 6.05
C TYR A 166 -3.92 10.42 7.18
N LEU A 167 -4.76 10.06 8.16
CA LEU A 167 -5.07 10.92 9.27
C LEU A 167 -5.10 10.06 10.56
N PRO A 168 -3.95 9.83 11.20
CA PRO A 168 -3.86 8.97 12.38
C PRO A 168 -4.86 9.38 13.45
N ASN A 169 -5.62 8.41 13.96
CA ASN A 169 -6.69 8.55 14.96
C ASN A 169 -7.95 9.32 14.51
N PHE A 170 -8.02 9.78 13.25
CA PHE A 170 -9.16 10.54 12.73
C PHE A 170 -9.65 10.00 11.38
N TRP A 171 -8.97 9.01 10.80
CA TRP A 171 -9.41 8.36 9.58
C TRP A 171 -10.45 7.29 9.90
N PRO A 172 -11.62 7.25 9.21
CA PRO A 172 -12.57 6.15 9.34
C PRO A 172 -11.91 4.88 8.83
N THR A 173 -11.76 3.88 9.71
CA THR A 173 -10.86 2.74 9.45
C THR A 173 -11.58 1.55 8.83
N TYR A 174 -12.82 1.30 9.26
CA TYR A 174 -13.62 0.15 8.81
C TYR A 174 -14.97 0.61 8.31
N PHE A 175 -15.45 -0.05 7.27
CA PHE A 175 -16.78 0.18 6.74
C PHE A 175 -17.75 -0.92 7.18
N ARG A 176 -19.01 -0.54 7.37
CA ARG A 176 -20.15 -1.45 7.58
C ARG A 176 -20.82 -1.78 6.25
N SER A 177 -21.05 -0.77 5.44
CA SER A 177 -21.68 -0.91 4.13
C SER A 177 -21.09 0.09 3.13
N ALA A 178 -21.20 -0.26 1.83
CA ALA A 178 -20.81 0.64 0.75
C ALA A 178 -21.72 0.43 -0.45
N LYS A 179 -22.23 1.52 -1.05
CA LYS A 179 -23.08 1.47 -2.25
C LYS A 179 -22.90 2.71 -3.13
N GLY A 180 -22.79 2.49 -4.45
CA GLY A 180 -22.44 3.58 -5.37
C GLY A 180 -21.12 4.23 -4.97
N CYS A 181 -21.12 5.50 -4.64
CA CYS A 181 -19.97 6.22 -4.10
C CYS A 181 -20.09 6.51 -2.59
N LYS A 182 -21.05 5.90 -1.89
CA LYS A 182 -21.27 6.12 -0.45
C LYS A 182 -20.71 4.99 0.37
N ILE A 183 -20.07 5.34 1.48
CA ILE A 183 -19.55 4.41 2.48
C ILE A 183 -20.15 4.77 3.83
N GLU A 184 -20.51 3.76 4.61
CA GLU A 184 -20.93 3.89 6.00
C GLU A 184 -19.92 3.17 6.90
N ASP A 185 -19.41 3.85 7.92
CA ASP A 185 -18.48 3.27 8.87
C ASP A 185 -19.17 2.50 10.01
N LEU A 186 -18.40 1.97 10.96
CA LEU A 186 -18.93 1.23 12.10
C LEU A 186 -19.68 2.08 13.12
N ASP A 187 -19.55 3.39 13.01
CA ASP A 187 -20.19 4.38 13.88
C ASP A 187 -21.39 5.07 13.18
N ASN A 188 -21.88 4.50 12.04
CA ASN A 188 -22.96 4.97 11.17
C ASN A 188 -22.72 6.33 10.50
N ASN A 189 -21.47 6.79 10.44
CA ASN A 189 -21.15 7.99 9.67
C ASN A 189 -21.13 7.66 8.17
N LYS A 190 -21.70 8.55 7.35
CA LYS A 190 -21.76 8.39 5.89
C LYS A 190 -20.77 9.31 5.22
N TYR A 191 -20.00 8.74 4.30
CA TYR A 191 -18.99 9.42 3.51
C TYR A 191 -19.27 9.29 2.02
N THR A 192 -18.85 10.30 1.25
CA THR A 192 -18.77 10.18 -0.21
C THR A 192 -17.32 9.87 -0.56
N ASP A 193 -17.08 8.71 -1.15
CA ASP A 193 -15.74 8.34 -1.63
C ASP A 193 -15.49 8.99 -2.99
N ILE A 194 -14.66 10.02 -2.99
CA ILE A 194 -14.17 10.73 -4.19
C ILE A 194 -12.74 10.31 -4.57
N SER A 195 -12.24 9.26 -3.95
CA SER A 195 -10.91 8.68 -4.21
C SER A 195 -10.96 7.60 -5.29
N THR A 196 -9.97 6.73 -5.32
CA THR A 196 -9.89 5.59 -6.22
C THR A 196 -10.71 4.38 -5.73
N MET A 197 -11.91 4.56 -5.29
CA MET A 197 -12.92 3.59 -4.81
C MET A 197 -12.44 2.13 -4.75
N GLY A 198 -12.20 1.62 -3.52
CA GLY A 198 -11.66 0.28 -3.31
C GLY A 198 -10.25 0.06 -3.88
N VAL A 199 -9.41 1.12 -3.90
CA VAL A 199 -8.07 1.13 -4.52
C VAL A 199 -8.13 0.82 -6.01
N GLY A 200 -9.18 1.36 -6.66
CA GLY A 200 -9.39 1.26 -8.10
C GLY A 200 -10.10 -0.02 -8.56
N THR A 201 -10.75 -0.77 -7.69
CA THR A 201 -11.45 -1.99 -8.09
C THR A 201 -12.91 -1.75 -8.51
N ASN A 202 -13.60 -0.79 -7.90
CA ASN A 202 -15.04 -0.62 -8.06
C ASN A 202 -15.39 0.39 -9.17
N ILE A 203 -15.20 0.02 -10.43
CA ILE A 203 -15.42 0.90 -11.58
C ILE A 203 -16.91 1.24 -11.78
N LEU A 204 -17.83 0.32 -11.47
CA LEU A 204 -19.29 0.50 -11.53
C LEU A 204 -19.88 1.04 -10.22
N GLY A 205 -19.04 1.42 -9.26
CA GLY A 205 -19.43 1.76 -7.90
C GLY A 205 -19.52 0.56 -6.98
N TYR A 206 -19.58 0.84 -5.67
CA TYR A 206 -19.76 -0.17 -4.63
C TYR A 206 -21.12 -0.84 -4.72
N GLY A 207 -21.20 -2.13 -4.43
CA GLY A 207 -22.45 -2.86 -4.30
C GLY A 207 -23.32 -2.75 -5.56
N ASN A 208 -22.74 -2.91 -6.77
CA ASN A 208 -23.50 -2.88 -8.02
C ASN A 208 -24.48 -4.04 -8.05
N SER A 209 -25.79 -3.74 -8.06
CA SER A 209 -26.85 -4.75 -7.92
C SER A 209 -26.84 -5.82 -9.01
N LYS A 210 -26.50 -5.47 -10.25
CA LYS A 210 -26.46 -6.44 -11.36
C LYS A 210 -25.32 -7.45 -11.16
N VAL A 211 -24.14 -6.97 -10.75
CA VAL A 211 -22.97 -7.82 -10.47
C VAL A 211 -23.23 -8.69 -9.24
N ASP A 212 -23.71 -8.08 -8.14
CA ASP A 212 -23.94 -8.78 -6.87
C ASP A 212 -25.04 -9.84 -7.00
N GLN A 213 -26.10 -9.60 -7.77
CA GLN A 213 -27.15 -10.61 -8.04
C GLN A 213 -26.60 -11.82 -8.82
N ALA A 214 -25.76 -11.59 -9.83
CA ALA A 214 -25.10 -12.67 -10.56
C ALA A 214 -24.22 -13.52 -9.64
N VAL A 215 -23.40 -12.88 -8.81
CA VAL A 215 -22.58 -13.56 -7.81
C VAL A 215 -23.42 -14.32 -6.78
N LYS A 216 -24.48 -13.70 -6.24
CA LYS A 216 -25.39 -14.34 -5.30
C LYS A 216 -25.99 -15.63 -5.88
N LYS A 217 -26.45 -15.59 -7.13
CA LYS A 217 -26.97 -16.79 -7.83
C LYS A 217 -25.91 -17.88 -7.91
N THR A 218 -24.68 -17.53 -8.24
CA THR A 218 -23.54 -18.48 -8.32
C THR A 218 -23.21 -19.10 -6.99
N VAL A 219 -23.18 -18.31 -5.90
CA VAL A 219 -22.93 -18.82 -4.54
C VAL A 219 -23.97 -19.87 -4.16
N MET A 220 -25.24 -19.67 -4.49
CA MET A 220 -26.33 -20.61 -4.22
C MET A 220 -26.24 -21.92 -5.04
N GLN A 221 -25.50 -21.92 -6.14
CA GLN A 221 -25.26 -23.09 -7.01
C GLN A 221 -23.94 -23.81 -6.71
N GLY A 222 -23.12 -23.28 -5.83
CA GLY A 222 -21.78 -23.78 -5.51
C GLY A 222 -20.67 -23.01 -6.22
N ASN A 223 -19.75 -22.48 -5.43
CA ASN A 223 -18.65 -21.63 -5.91
C ASN A 223 -17.47 -22.42 -6.48
N ILE A 224 -17.19 -23.60 -5.93
CA ILE A 224 -16.07 -24.46 -6.34
C ILE A 224 -16.48 -25.94 -6.22
N SER A 225 -16.02 -26.76 -7.15
CA SER A 225 -16.23 -28.20 -7.13
C SER A 225 -15.01 -28.93 -7.68
N THR A 226 -15.08 -30.26 -7.78
CA THR A 226 -14.06 -31.07 -8.46
C THR A 226 -14.03 -30.84 -9.97
N LEU A 227 -15.13 -30.34 -10.54
CA LEU A 227 -15.25 -30.02 -11.96
C LEU A 227 -14.93 -28.54 -12.21
N ASN A 228 -14.50 -28.22 -13.42
CA ASN A 228 -14.27 -26.83 -13.86
C ASN A 228 -15.59 -26.07 -14.03
N CYS A 229 -15.57 -24.75 -13.94
CA CYS A 229 -16.73 -23.92 -14.17
C CYS A 229 -16.77 -23.40 -15.63
N PRO A 230 -17.95 -23.35 -16.28
CA PRO A 230 -18.06 -22.89 -17.66
C PRO A 230 -17.73 -21.39 -17.80
N GLU A 231 -17.92 -20.61 -16.76
CA GLU A 231 -17.75 -19.16 -16.81
C GLU A 231 -16.29 -18.73 -16.99
N GLU A 232 -15.33 -19.58 -16.68
CA GLU A 232 -13.93 -19.28 -17.02
C GLU A 232 -13.67 -19.36 -18.53
N VAL A 233 -14.34 -20.29 -19.24
CA VAL A 233 -14.28 -20.39 -20.70
C VAL A 233 -14.97 -19.19 -21.33
N LEU A 234 -16.20 -18.88 -20.91
CA LEU A 234 -16.98 -17.75 -21.40
C LEU A 234 -16.26 -16.41 -21.19
N LEU A 235 -15.59 -16.23 -20.05
CA LEU A 235 -14.78 -15.04 -19.79
C LEU A 235 -13.53 -14.99 -20.70
N ALA A 236 -12.88 -16.12 -20.92
CA ALA A 236 -11.72 -16.19 -21.81
C ALA A 236 -12.12 -15.82 -23.26
N GLU A 237 -13.21 -16.38 -23.78
CA GLU A 237 -13.78 -16.05 -25.08
C GLU A 237 -14.09 -14.57 -25.19
N LYS A 238 -14.75 -13.98 -24.15
CA LYS A 238 -15.07 -12.55 -24.15
C LYS A 238 -13.83 -11.66 -24.17
N LEU A 239 -12.79 -12.02 -23.46
CA LEU A 239 -11.53 -11.26 -23.44
C LEU A 239 -10.77 -11.38 -24.77
N VAL A 240 -10.78 -12.56 -25.40
CA VAL A 240 -10.19 -12.77 -26.75
C VAL A 240 -10.98 -12.00 -27.81
N GLU A 241 -12.31 -12.02 -27.76
CA GLU A 241 -13.18 -11.22 -28.65
C GLU A 241 -12.82 -9.71 -28.58
N LEU A 242 -12.60 -9.20 -27.38
CA LEU A 242 -12.21 -7.80 -27.17
C LEU A 242 -10.79 -7.46 -27.65
N HIS A 243 -9.94 -8.47 -27.77
CA HIS A 243 -8.51 -8.34 -28.13
C HIS A 243 -8.12 -9.33 -29.23
N PRO A 244 -8.52 -9.13 -30.49
CA PRO A 244 -8.37 -10.12 -31.57
C PRO A 244 -6.91 -10.46 -31.90
N TRP A 245 -5.95 -9.72 -31.42
CA TRP A 245 -4.52 -10.02 -31.50
C TRP A 245 -3.98 -10.96 -30.44
N PHE A 246 -4.82 -11.37 -29.48
CA PHE A 246 -4.51 -12.36 -28.45
C PHE A 246 -5.42 -13.57 -28.60
N GLN A 247 -4.91 -14.77 -28.33
CA GLN A 247 -5.67 -16.02 -28.54
C GLN A 247 -5.86 -16.83 -27.27
N MET A 248 -5.12 -16.53 -26.18
CA MET A 248 -5.15 -17.35 -24.98
C MET A 248 -5.20 -16.51 -23.70
N VAL A 249 -5.87 -17.04 -22.69
CA VAL A 249 -6.06 -16.39 -21.39
C VAL A 249 -5.74 -17.34 -20.24
N ARG A 250 -5.15 -16.82 -19.17
CA ARG A 250 -5.04 -17.49 -17.87
C ARG A 250 -5.56 -16.56 -16.79
N PHE A 251 -6.29 -17.12 -15.83
CA PHE A 251 -6.84 -16.37 -14.71
C PHE A 251 -6.03 -16.58 -13.44
N ALA A 252 -6.01 -15.55 -12.57
CA ALA A 252 -5.57 -15.59 -11.20
C ALA A 252 -6.51 -14.71 -10.36
N ARG A 253 -6.22 -14.51 -9.08
CA ARG A 253 -7.09 -13.71 -8.22
C ARG A 253 -6.50 -12.35 -7.85
N THR A 254 -5.21 -12.26 -7.69
CA THR A 254 -4.53 -11.02 -7.30
C THR A 254 -3.58 -10.51 -8.36
N GLY A 255 -3.33 -9.19 -8.38
CA GLY A 255 -2.39 -8.59 -9.33
C GLY A 255 -0.96 -9.12 -9.18
N GLY A 256 -0.53 -9.41 -7.95
CA GLY A 256 0.79 -10.02 -7.69
C GLY A 256 0.93 -11.41 -8.31
N GLU A 257 -0.07 -12.26 -8.15
CA GLU A 257 -0.13 -13.59 -8.79
C GLU A 257 -0.12 -13.47 -10.32
N ALA A 258 -1.00 -12.65 -10.89
CA ALA A 258 -1.09 -12.47 -12.33
C ALA A 258 0.23 -11.95 -12.94
N ASN A 259 0.90 -11.05 -12.23
CA ASN A 259 2.20 -10.54 -12.65
C ASN A 259 3.30 -11.61 -12.58
N SER A 260 3.30 -12.45 -11.56
CA SER A 260 4.24 -13.58 -11.44
C SER A 260 3.98 -14.64 -12.51
N LEU A 261 2.70 -14.94 -12.77
CA LEU A 261 2.25 -15.82 -13.84
C LEU A 261 2.74 -15.31 -15.19
N ALA A 262 2.50 -14.04 -15.51
CA ALA A 262 2.92 -13.44 -16.79
C ALA A 262 4.46 -13.49 -16.98
N ILE A 263 5.24 -13.19 -15.93
CA ILE A 263 6.71 -13.26 -15.99
C ILE A 263 7.20 -14.68 -16.19
N ARG A 264 6.62 -15.66 -15.50
CA ARG A 264 7.02 -17.07 -15.66
C ARG A 264 6.76 -17.58 -17.08
N ILE A 265 5.59 -17.27 -17.63
CA ILE A 265 5.24 -17.60 -19.01
C ILE A 265 6.23 -16.95 -19.99
N ALA A 266 6.48 -15.65 -19.85
CA ALA A 266 7.35 -14.90 -20.74
C ALA A 266 8.82 -15.35 -20.66
N ARG A 267 9.33 -15.71 -19.49
CA ARG A 267 10.65 -16.31 -19.32
C ARG A 267 10.73 -17.67 -20.03
N ALA A 268 9.73 -18.53 -19.85
CA ALA A 268 9.67 -19.83 -20.51
C ALA A 268 9.59 -19.71 -22.04
N ALA A 269 8.84 -18.72 -22.53
CA ALA A 269 8.71 -18.43 -23.96
C ALA A 269 10.00 -17.87 -24.58
N SER A 270 10.65 -16.94 -23.87
CA SER A 270 11.87 -16.27 -24.36
C SER A 270 13.14 -17.10 -24.16
N GLY A 271 13.14 -18.10 -23.30
CA GLY A 271 14.33 -18.84 -22.87
C GLY A 271 15.37 -17.99 -22.12
N LYS A 272 14.98 -16.83 -21.60
CA LYS A 272 15.86 -15.88 -20.89
C LYS A 272 15.34 -15.49 -19.53
N ASP A 273 16.24 -15.37 -18.55
CA ASP A 273 15.87 -15.05 -17.16
C ASP A 273 15.66 -13.57 -16.90
N ASN A 274 16.33 -12.68 -17.62
CA ASN A 274 16.42 -11.27 -17.28
C ASN A 274 15.21 -10.47 -17.78
N VAL A 275 14.70 -9.63 -16.90
CA VAL A 275 13.52 -8.80 -17.12
C VAL A 275 13.85 -7.32 -16.93
N ALA A 276 13.45 -6.48 -17.88
CA ALA A 276 13.41 -5.03 -17.70
C ALA A 276 12.01 -4.60 -17.26
N ILE A 277 11.90 -3.80 -16.17
CA ILE A 277 10.61 -3.39 -15.62
C ILE A 277 10.46 -1.87 -15.52
N CYS A 278 9.22 -1.38 -15.71
CA CYS A 278 8.83 0.01 -15.46
C CYS A 278 7.44 0.06 -14.81
N GLY A 279 7.36 0.58 -13.59
CA GLY A 279 6.11 0.69 -12.84
C GLY A 279 5.99 -0.29 -11.68
N TYR A 280 4.79 -0.40 -11.12
CA TYR A 280 4.50 -1.23 -9.96
C TYR A 280 3.82 -2.54 -10.37
N HIS A 281 4.39 -3.68 -9.96
CA HIS A 281 3.93 -5.01 -10.38
C HIS A 281 3.67 -6.00 -9.24
N GLY A 282 3.40 -5.51 -8.05
CA GLY A 282 3.08 -6.33 -6.87
C GLY A 282 4.20 -6.38 -5.84
N TRP A 283 4.25 -7.46 -5.06
CA TRP A 283 5.13 -7.61 -3.90
C TRP A 283 5.99 -8.89 -3.95
N HIS A 284 5.86 -9.71 -4.98
CA HIS A 284 6.55 -11.00 -5.10
C HIS A 284 8.07 -10.82 -5.28
N ASP A 285 8.83 -11.81 -4.87
CA ASP A 285 10.30 -11.80 -4.86
C ASP A 285 10.92 -11.40 -6.19
N TRP A 286 10.39 -11.90 -7.32
CA TRP A 286 10.89 -11.56 -8.63
C TRP A 286 10.87 -10.05 -8.90
N TYR A 287 9.83 -9.35 -8.44
CA TYR A 287 9.68 -7.90 -8.61
C TYR A 287 10.58 -7.13 -7.65
N LEU A 288 10.56 -7.50 -6.36
CA LEU A 288 11.36 -6.86 -5.33
C LEU A 288 12.87 -7.09 -5.51
N SER A 289 13.27 -8.15 -6.22
CA SER A 289 14.68 -8.46 -6.52
C SER A 289 15.40 -7.35 -7.29
N THR A 290 14.66 -6.49 -8.02
CA THR A 290 15.25 -5.32 -8.66
C THR A 290 15.98 -4.41 -7.66
N ASN A 291 15.53 -4.35 -6.40
CA ASN A 291 16.18 -3.57 -5.34
C ASN A 291 17.51 -4.15 -4.85
N LEU A 292 17.79 -5.41 -5.14
CA LEU A 292 19.09 -6.03 -4.84
C LEU A 292 20.22 -5.49 -5.74
N ASN A 293 19.89 -4.88 -6.87
CA ASN A 293 20.87 -4.39 -7.86
C ASN A 293 21.46 -3.04 -7.46
N TYR A 294 20.83 -2.32 -6.56
CA TYR A 294 21.18 -0.93 -6.25
C TYR A 294 21.75 -0.80 -4.85
N SER A 295 22.81 0.00 -4.69
CA SER A 295 23.29 0.40 -3.37
C SER A 295 22.26 1.29 -2.68
N LYS A 296 22.26 1.32 -1.35
CA LYS A 296 21.24 1.96 -0.46
C LYS A 296 20.86 3.42 -0.79
N ARG A 297 21.58 4.12 -1.66
CA ARG A 297 21.34 5.54 -1.99
C ARG A 297 20.48 5.77 -3.26
N ASN A 298 20.33 4.78 -4.13
CA ASN A 298 19.64 4.94 -5.42
C ASN A 298 18.43 4.03 -5.61
N ASN A 299 17.73 3.71 -4.53
CA ASN A 299 16.58 2.83 -4.58
C ASN A 299 15.45 3.46 -5.40
N LEU A 300 15.24 2.90 -6.59
CA LEU A 300 13.97 2.90 -7.31
C LEU A 300 13.29 4.25 -7.48
N ASN A 301 13.99 5.25 -8.03
CA ASN A 301 13.31 6.45 -8.52
C ASN A 301 12.27 6.15 -9.61
N SER A 302 12.33 4.96 -10.22
CA SER A 302 11.45 4.48 -11.29
C SER A 302 10.22 3.71 -10.82
N HIS A 303 10.10 3.36 -9.53
CA HIS A 303 8.93 2.69 -8.97
C HIS A 303 8.07 3.65 -8.15
N LEU A 304 6.76 3.40 -8.17
CA LEU A 304 5.78 4.19 -7.46
C LEU A 304 5.99 4.32 -5.97
N MET A 305 6.51 3.27 -5.34
CA MET A 305 6.83 3.25 -3.93
C MET A 305 8.34 3.27 -3.76
N LYS A 306 8.87 4.41 -3.35
CA LYS A 306 10.26 4.50 -2.90
C LYS A 306 10.46 3.62 -1.67
N ASN A 307 11.62 2.98 -1.56
CA ASN A 307 12.04 2.23 -0.37
C ASN A 307 11.18 0.99 -0.04
N LEU A 308 10.75 0.21 -1.04
CA LEU A 308 10.18 -1.12 -0.78
C LEU A 308 11.23 -1.98 -0.08
N ASN A 309 10.86 -2.52 1.08
CA ASN A 309 11.74 -3.36 1.86
C ASN A 309 11.97 -4.70 1.17
N ILE A 310 13.21 -5.17 1.18
CA ILE A 310 13.65 -6.43 0.53
C ILE A 310 14.03 -7.51 1.55
N GLU A 311 13.72 -7.33 2.81
CA GLU A 311 13.95 -8.36 3.83
C GLU A 311 13.18 -9.63 3.43
N GLY A 312 13.86 -10.77 3.39
CA GLY A 312 13.31 -12.05 2.95
C GLY A 312 13.43 -12.33 1.45
N VAL A 313 13.76 -11.36 0.60
CA VAL A 313 13.99 -11.62 -0.84
C VAL A 313 15.32 -12.36 -1.03
N PRO A 314 15.35 -13.52 -1.72
CA PRO A 314 16.57 -14.29 -1.92
C PRO A 314 17.65 -13.50 -2.67
N LYS A 315 18.84 -13.40 -2.09
CA LYS A 315 19.96 -12.65 -2.69
C LYS A 315 20.40 -13.17 -4.05
N LYS A 316 20.19 -14.48 -4.33
CA LYS A 316 20.49 -15.11 -5.63
C LYS A 316 19.67 -14.55 -6.79
N LEU A 317 18.53 -13.88 -6.51
CA LEU A 317 17.75 -13.19 -7.53
C LEU A 317 18.35 -11.85 -7.98
N LYS A 318 19.46 -11.43 -7.39
CA LYS A 318 20.21 -10.25 -7.85
C LYS A 318 20.57 -10.40 -9.33
N ASN A 319 20.47 -9.30 -10.09
CA ASN A 319 20.76 -9.25 -11.54
C ASN A 319 19.81 -10.07 -12.42
N THR A 320 18.60 -10.37 -11.97
CA THR A 320 17.56 -10.99 -12.81
C THR A 320 16.47 -10.01 -13.24
N VAL A 321 16.29 -8.90 -12.51
CA VAL A 321 15.28 -7.87 -12.82
C VAL A 321 15.92 -6.48 -12.73
N PHE A 322 15.75 -5.67 -13.76
CA PHE A 322 16.34 -4.34 -13.90
C PHE A 322 15.25 -3.30 -14.13
N SER A 323 15.26 -2.20 -13.39
CA SER A 323 14.28 -1.11 -13.56
C SER A 323 14.78 -0.02 -14.51
N PHE A 324 13.85 0.61 -15.22
CA PHE A 324 14.05 1.83 -15.99
C PHE A 324 12.90 2.80 -15.76
N ASN A 325 13.14 4.09 -15.99
CA ASN A 325 12.12 5.12 -15.81
C ASN A 325 11.18 5.19 -17.03
N TYR A 326 9.91 5.51 -16.79
CA TYR A 326 8.97 5.81 -17.85
C TYR A 326 9.45 7.01 -18.67
N GLY A 327 9.49 6.87 -19.99
CA GLY A 327 10.04 7.88 -20.89
C GLY A 327 11.54 7.77 -21.17
N ASP A 328 12.30 7.04 -20.36
CA ASP A 328 13.76 6.87 -20.53
C ASP A 328 14.10 5.70 -21.43
N PHE A 329 13.99 5.93 -22.73
CA PHE A 329 14.26 4.91 -23.74
C PHE A 329 15.76 4.54 -23.84
N GLU A 330 16.66 5.49 -23.61
CA GLU A 330 18.11 5.23 -23.70
C GLU A 330 18.59 4.30 -22.58
N THR A 331 18.08 4.44 -21.36
CA THR A 331 18.38 3.46 -20.30
C THR A 331 17.85 2.08 -20.65
N LEU A 332 16.62 1.96 -21.17
CA LEU A 332 16.09 0.67 -21.62
C LEU A 332 16.94 0.04 -22.72
N LYS A 333 17.35 0.81 -23.73
CA LYS A 333 18.23 0.37 -24.83
C LYS A 333 19.58 -0.14 -24.32
N LYS A 334 20.19 0.56 -23.35
CA LYS A 334 21.42 0.13 -22.68
C LYS A 334 21.24 -1.20 -21.93
N LEU A 335 20.13 -1.35 -21.20
CA LEU A 335 19.81 -2.61 -20.49
C LEU A 335 19.66 -3.77 -21.46
N VAL A 336 18.89 -3.60 -22.54
CA VAL A 336 18.66 -4.62 -23.56
C VAL A 336 19.98 -5.07 -24.20
N ASN A 337 20.89 -4.15 -24.49
CA ASN A 337 22.16 -4.47 -25.11
C ASN A 337 23.17 -5.14 -24.16
N LYS A 338 23.08 -4.87 -22.83
CA LYS A 338 24.12 -5.31 -21.88
C LYS A 338 23.68 -6.49 -20.98
N LYS A 339 22.37 -6.77 -20.85
CA LYS A 339 21.84 -7.66 -19.82
C LYS A 339 21.06 -8.87 -20.32
N ASN A 340 21.17 -9.21 -21.61
CA ASN A 340 20.45 -10.35 -22.22
C ASN A 340 18.96 -10.38 -21.79
N ILE A 341 18.24 -9.25 -21.93
CA ILE A 341 16.83 -9.11 -21.55
C ILE A 341 15.96 -9.99 -22.46
N GLY A 342 15.11 -10.82 -21.84
CA GLY A 342 14.11 -11.64 -22.54
C GLY A 342 12.69 -11.08 -22.44
N VAL A 343 12.44 -10.24 -21.42
CA VAL A 343 11.11 -9.71 -21.13
C VAL A 343 11.20 -8.23 -20.82
N ILE A 344 10.34 -7.42 -21.41
CA ILE A 344 10.07 -6.05 -20.99
C ILE A 344 8.66 -6.03 -20.40
N LYS A 345 8.52 -5.65 -19.13
CA LYS A 345 7.23 -5.51 -18.47
C LYS A 345 7.03 -4.09 -17.95
N MET A 346 5.92 -3.45 -18.33
CA MET A 346 5.66 -2.07 -17.95
C MET A 346 4.18 -1.74 -17.85
N GLU A 347 3.84 -0.72 -17.06
CA GLU A 347 2.54 -0.06 -17.13
C GLU A 347 2.50 0.82 -18.40
N VAL A 348 1.34 0.90 -19.03
CA VAL A 348 1.15 1.74 -20.25
C VAL A 348 1.31 3.22 -19.93
N CYS A 349 0.75 3.63 -18.81
CA CYS A 349 0.99 4.93 -18.16
C CYS A 349 0.55 4.83 -16.69
N ARG A 350 0.82 5.85 -15.88
CA ARG A 350 0.30 5.92 -14.51
C ARG A 350 -0.05 7.33 -14.09
N ASN A 351 0.69 8.22 -13.77
CA ASN A 351 0.35 9.55 -13.26
C ASN A 351 0.45 10.63 -14.34
N THR A 352 0.61 10.23 -15.59
CA THR A 352 0.77 11.10 -16.75
C THR A 352 0.05 10.48 -17.95
N GLU A 353 -0.23 11.27 -18.97
CA GLU A 353 -0.73 10.79 -20.25
C GLU A 353 0.27 9.78 -20.89
N PRO A 354 -0.24 8.82 -21.70
CA PRO A 354 0.62 7.87 -22.42
C PRO A 354 1.59 8.56 -23.38
N ASN A 355 2.87 8.34 -23.21
CA ASN A 355 3.89 8.81 -24.15
C ASN A 355 3.96 7.88 -25.37
N ILE A 356 3.20 8.20 -26.41
CA ILE A 356 3.04 7.36 -27.61
C ILE A 356 4.37 7.12 -28.33
N LYS A 357 5.24 8.14 -28.46
CA LYS A 357 6.55 8.02 -29.09
C LYS A 357 7.44 7.01 -28.32
N PHE A 358 7.47 7.14 -27.00
CA PHE A 358 8.23 6.24 -26.15
C PHE A 358 7.70 4.79 -26.25
N LEU A 359 6.38 4.59 -26.15
CA LEU A 359 5.77 3.26 -26.22
C LEU A 359 5.98 2.59 -27.59
N LYS A 360 5.89 3.35 -28.70
CA LYS A 360 6.25 2.85 -30.04
C LYS A 360 7.70 2.42 -30.12
N ASN A 361 8.61 3.21 -29.57
CA ASN A 361 10.04 2.87 -29.53
C ASN A 361 10.30 1.59 -28.73
N VAL A 362 9.61 1.41 -27.57
CA VAL A 362 9.71 0.18 -26.77
C VAL A 362 9.20 -1.02 -27.58
N ARG A 363 8.04 -0.92 -28.24
CA ARG A 363 7.50 -2.02 -29.08
C ARG A 363 8.48 -2.39 -30.20
N ASN A 364 8.99 -1.39 -30.91
CA ASN A 364 9.96 -1.60 -32.00
C ASN A 364 11.26 -2.24 -31.49
N LEU A 365 11.75 -1.84 -30.34
CA LEU A 365 12.94 -2.46 -29.72
C LEU A 365 12.66 -3.91 -29.37
N ALA A 366 11.52 -4.21 -28.77
CA ALA A 366 11.11 -5.55 -28.39
C ALA A 366 11.00 -6.47 -29.63
N ASN A 367 10.41 -5.99 -30.75
CA ASN A 367 10.32 -6.71 -32.01
C ASN A 367 11.71 -7.03 -32.56
N ARG A 368 12.60 -6.03 -32.69
CA ARG A 368 13.95 -6.21 -33.27
C ARG A 368 14.85 -7.15 -32.48
N LYS A 369 14.64 -7.24 -31.17
CA LYS A 369 15.47 -8.03 -30.24
C LYS A 369 14.81 -9.34 -29.81
N ASN A 370 13.67 -9.68 -30.38
CA ASN A 370 12.85 -10.84 -30.03
C ASN A 370 12.63 -10.93 -28.49
N ILE A 371 12.10 -9.83 -27.89
CA ILE A 371 11.83 -9.69 -26.48
C ILE A 371 10.32 -9.70 -26.27
N VAL A 372 9.83 -10.47 -25.31
CA VAL A 372 8.41 -10.49 -24.93
C VAL A 372 8.05 -9.18 -24.25
N LEU A 373 7.13 -8.41 -24.84
CA LEU A 373 6.61 -7.19 -24.25
C LEU A 373 5.29 -7.46 -23.50
N ILE A 374 5.26 -7.14 -22.22
CA ILE A 374 4.06 -7.27 -21.35
C ILE A 374 3.60 -5.88 -20.92
N PHE A 375 2.34 -5.55 -21.22
CA PHE A 375 1.71 -4.38 -20.61
C PHE A 375 0.92 -4.77 -19.37
N ASP A 376 1.24 -4.14 -18.23
CA ASP A 376 0.46 -4.26 -17.00
C ASP A 376 -0.67 -3.23 -17.03
N GLU A 377 -1.86 -3.72 -17.31
CA GLU A 377 -3.09 -2.93 -17.34
C GLU A 377 -3.97 -3.16 -16.10
N CYS A 378 -3.41 -3.68 -15.01
CA CYS A 378 -4.14 -3.82 -13.76
C CYS A 378 -4.73 -2.49 -13.25
N THR A 379 -4.09 -1.36 -13.57
CA THR A 379 -4.57 -0.03 -13.18
C THR A 379 -5.32 0.67 -14.31
N THR A 380 -4.89 0.56 -15.54
CA THR A 380 -5.45 1.28 -16.70
C THR A 380 -6.55 0.52 -17.41
N GLY A 381 -6.58 -0.81 -17.31
CA GLY A 381 -7.56 -1.65 -17.99
C GLY A 381 -9.01 -1.33 -17.60
N PHE A 382 -9.88 -1.26 -18.60
CA PHE A 382 -11.32 -1.02 -18.47
C PHE A 382 -11.71 0.31 -17.78
N ARG A 383 -10.84 1.33 -17.81
CA ARG A 383 -11.15 2.66 -17.25
C ARG A 383 -11.43 3.70 -18.31
N GLU A 384 -10.41 4.08 -19.05
CA GLU A 384 -10.50 5.10 -20.10
C GLU A 384 -10.96 4.50 -21.44
N SER A 385 -10.71 3.22 -21.64
CA SER A 385 -11.08 2.48 -22.84
C SER A 385 -11.58 1.09 -22.46
N PHE A 386 -12.67 0.67 -23.06
CA PHE A 386 -13.18 -0.69 -22.92
C PHE A 386 -12.21 -1.69 -23.55
N GLY A 387 -11.65 -2.56 -22.73
CA GLY A 387 -10.61 -3.53 -23.12
C GLY A 387 -9.18 -3.09 -22.88
N GLY A 388 -8.92 -1.85 -22.36
CA GLY A 388 -7.59 -1.42 -21.98
C GLY A 388 -7.01 -0.29 -22.82
N LEU A 389 -6.00 0.37 -22.27
CA LEU A 389 -5.41 1.58 -22.84
C LEU A 389 -4.56 1.28 -24.08
N HIS A 390 -3.84 0.13 -24.11
CA HIS A 390 -3.07 -0.30 -25.29
C HIS A 390 -3.92 -0.40 -26.56
N LYS A 391 -5.18 -0.79 -26.42
CA LYS A 391 -6.15 -0.83 -27.52
C LYS A 391 -6.42 0.58 -28.07
N LYS A 392 -6.71 1.55 -27.18
CA LYS A 392 -6.96 2.94 -27.57
C LYS A 392 -5.76 3.56 -28.29
N ILE A 393 -4.55 3.35 -27.77
CA ILE A 393 -3.33 3.90 -28.38
C ILE A 393 -2.76 3.09 -29.56
N LYS A 394 -3.38 1.95 -29.88
CA LYS A 394 -3.00 1.05 -30.99
C LYS A 394 -1.53 0.58 -30.93
N ILE A 395 -1.03 0.30 -29.72
CA ILE A 395 0.31 -0.27 -29.49
C ILE A 395 0.11 -1.62 -28.80
N ILE A 396 0.30 -2.69 -29.56
CA ILE A 396 -0.05 -4.03 -29.12
C ILE A 396 1.14 -4.71 -28.48
N PRO A 397 1.06 -5.11 -27.18
CA PRO A 397 2.09 -5.94 -26.54
C PRO A 397 1.96 -7.41 -26.99
N ASP A 398 2.87 -8.25 -26.53
CA ASP A 398 2.76 -9.70 -26.74
C ASP A 398 1.86 -10.36 -25.67
N MET A 399 1.77 -9.74 -24.48
CA MET A 399 0.88 -10.12 -23.40
C MET A 399 0.35 -8.87 -22.68
N ALA A 400 -0.83 -8.96 -22.10
CA ALA A 400 -1.40 -7.95 -21.20
C ALA A 400 -1.91 -8.57 -19.90
N VAL A 401 -1.87 -7.80 -18.82
CA VAL A 401 -2.35 -8.22 -17.49
C VAL A 401 -3.47 -7.29 -17.06
N PHE A 402 -4.65 -7.83 -16.75
CA PHE A 402 -5.81 -7.11 -16.27
C PHE A 402 -6.16 -7.50 -14.84
N GLY A 403 -6.80 -6.60 -14.11
CA GLY A 403 -7.28 -6.84 -12.76
C GLY A 403 -8.19 -5.71 -12.30
N LYS A 404 -8.21 -5.45 -11.00
CA LYS A 404 -8.97 -4.35 -10.39
C LYS A 404 -10.39 -4.14 -10.97
N ALA A 405 -10.54 -3.25 -11.96
CA ALA A 405 -11.81 -2.90 -12.58
C ALA A 405 -12.54 -4.11 -13.18
N LEU A 406 -11.81 -5.13 -13.63
CA LEU A 406 -12.36 -6.31 -14.29
C LEU A 406 -13.45 -7.02 -13.47
N GLY A 407 -13.28 -7.11 -12.15
CA GLY A 407 -14.22 -7.79 -11.25
C GLY A 407 -15.15 -6.89 -10.45
N ASN A 408 -15.08 -5.57 -10.61
CA ASN A 408 -15.83 -4.58 -9.83
C ASN A 408 -15.83 -4.85 -8.31
N GLY A 409 -14.64 -5.13 -7.73
CA GLY A 409 -14.46 -5.42 -6.30
C GLY A 409 -14.35 -6.90 -5.97
N TYR A 410 -14.75 -7.80 -6.87
CA TYR A 410 -14.51 -9.24 -6.74
C TYR A 410 -13.10 -9.61 -7.24
N ALA A 411 -12.49 -10.61 -6.60
CA ALA A 411 -11.12 -11.01 -6.88
C ALA A 411 -11.02 -11.80 -8.20
N ILE A 412 -10.57 -11.15 -9.25
CA ILE A 412 -10.25 -11.74 -10.54
C ILE A 412 -9.17 -10.94 -11.26
N THR A 413 -8.24 -11.64 -11.90
CA THR A 413 -7.24 -11.08 -12.79
C THR A 413 -7.07 -11.99 -14.00
N ALA A 414 -6.65 -11.42 -15.13
CA ALA A 414 -6.42 -12.14 -16.37
C ALA A 414 -5.04 -11.80 -16.93
N VAL A 415 -4.32 -12.82 -17.38
CA VAL A 415 -3.15 -12.72 -18.25
C VAL A 415 -3.57 -13.21 -19.62
N ILE A 416 -3.53 -12.33 -20.60
CA ILE A 416 -3.95 -12.58 -21.97
C ILE A 416 -2.75 -12.37 -22.90
N GLY A 417 -2.61 -13.19 -23.94
CA GLY A 417 -1.46 -13.08 -24.82
C GLY A 417 -1.56 -13.89 -26.10
N LYS A 418 -0.55 -13.74 -26.93
CA LYS A 418 -0.38 -14.49 -28.17
C LYS A 418 -0.19 -15.98 -27.87
N LYS A 419 -0.77 -16.83 -28.73
CA LYS A 419 -0.76 -18.29 -28.57
C LYS A 419 0.64 -18.86 -28.37
N GLU A 420 1.58 -18.48 -29.24
CA GLU A 420 2.96 -18.98 -29.23
C GLU A 420 3.72 -18.70 -27.91
N ILE A 421 3.33 -17.64 -27.20
CA ILE A 421 3.89 -17.29 -25.89
C ILE A 421 3.15 -18.02 -24.79
N MET A 422 1.82 -17.97 -24.82
CA MET A 422 0.96 -18.52 -23.75
C MET A 422 1.06 -20.04 -23.62
N GLU A 423 1.29 -20.77 -24.72
CA GLU A 423 1.50 -22.24 -24.71
C GLU A 423 2.72 -22.67 -23.89
N SER A 424 3.65 -21.76 -23.61
CA SER A 424 4.77 -22.01 -22.69
C SER A 424 4.34 -22.36 -21.26
N VAL A 425 3.08 -22.12 -20.88
CA VAL A 425 2.46 -22.62 -19.65
C VAL A 425 2.61 -24.15 -19.54
N ASN A 426 2.46 -24.87 -20.65
CA ASN A 426 2.51 -26.32 -20.68
C ASN A 426 3.90 -26.90 -20.34
N LYS A 427 4.93 -26.07 -20.42
CA LYS A 427 6.32 -26.41 -20.04
C LYS A 427 6.67 -26.02 -18.61
N SER A 428 5.72 -25.46 -17.84
CA SER A 428 5.96 -24.94 -16.50
C SER A 428 4.86 -25.35 -15.55
N PHE A 429 5.22 -25.71 -14.30
CA PHE A 429 4.20 -25.96 -13.27
C PHE A 429 3.58 -24.64 -12.79
N ILE A 430 2.32 -24.41 -13.18
CA ILE A 430 1.52 -23.23 -12.83
C ILE A 430 0.11 -23.69 -12.48
N SER A 431 -0.21 -23.73 -11.20
CA SER A 431 -1.50 -24.20 -10.70
C SER A 431 -1.84 -23.58 -9.36
N SER A 432 -3.13 -23.33 -9.10
CA SER A 432 -3.64 -22.88 -7.79
C SER A 432 -5.11 -23.23 -7.64
N THR A 433 -5.49 -23.77 -6.50
CA THR A 433 -6.85 -24.24 -6.22
C THR A 433 -7.90 -23.16 -6.41
N PHE A 434 -7.73 -21.99 -5.79
CA PHE A 434 -8.74 -20.94 -5.83
C PHE A 434 -8.79 -20.15 -7.15
N TRP A 435 -7.90 -20.44 -8.09
CA TRP A 435 -8.04 -19.87 -9.43
C TRP A 435 -9.20 -20.48 -10.23
N THR A 436 -9.77 -21.60 -9.74
CA THR A 436 -10.90 -22.31 -10.34
C THR A 436 -12.27 -22.00 -9.73
N GLU A 437 -12.35 -21.01 -8.81
CA GLU A 437 -13.64 -20.61 -8.22
C GLU A 437 -14.47 -19.77 -9.23
N ARG A 438 -15.82 -19.86 -9.12
CA ARG A 438 -16.76 -19.29 -10.10
C ARG A 438 -17.06 -17.80 -9.90
N ILE A 439 -16.99 -17.28 -8.66
CA ILE A 439 -17.40 -15.91 -8.32
C ILE A 439 -16.62 -14.88 -9.16
N GLY A 440 -15.29 -15.06 -9.28
CA GLY A 440 -14.45 -14.15 -10.06
C GLY A 440 -14.86 -14.03 -11.52
N PRO A 441 -14.91 -15.14 -12.28
CA PRO A 441 -15.36 -15.14 -13.68
C PRO A 441 -16.77 -14.59 -13.86
N VAL A 442 -17.74 -14.98 -13.02
CA VAL A 442 -19.12 -14.47 -13.07
C VAL A 442 -19.17 -12.95 -12.86
N ALA A 443 -18.47 -12.47 -11.84
CA ALA A 443 -18.41 -11.04 -11.56
C ALA A 443 -17.78 -10.26 -12.72
N ALA A 444 -16.72 -10.79 -13.33
CA ALA A 444 -16.06 -10.16 -14.47
C ALA A 444 -16.98 -10.12 -15.71
N LEU A 445 -17.60 -11.25 -16.07
CA LEU A 445 -18.55 -11.32 -17.19
C LEU A 445 -19.69 -10.30 -17.02
N LYS A 446 -20.28 -10.25 -15.81
CA LYS A 446 -21.35 -9.30 -15.53
C LYS A 446 -20.87 -7.85 -15.51
N THR A 447 -19.68 -7.60 -15.00
CA THR A 447 -19.05 -6.27 -15.03
C THR A 447 -18.87 -5.80 -16.46
N LEU A 448 -18.28 -6.62 -17.33
CA LEU A 448 -18.10 -6.33 -18.76
C LEU A 448 -19.44 -6.08 -19.47
N GLN A 449 -20.46 -6.88 -19.14
CA GLN A 449 -21.79 -6.70 -19.70
C GLN A 449 -22.46 -5.37 -19.28
N VAL A 450 -22.20 -4.89 -18.07
CA VAL A 450 -22.76 -3.62 -17.56
C VAL A 450 -22.00 -2.42 -18.10
N MET A 451 -20.71 -2.58 -18.41
CA MET A 451 -19.87 -1.52 -18.99
C MET A 451 -20.16 -1.26 -20.47
N ASN A 452 -20.57 -2.31 -21.20
CA ASN A 452 -20.89 -2.25 -22.64
C ASN A 452 -22.33 -1.83 -22.82
#